data_7d58c1ba7618705ba7061d564dadd7b5
#
_entry.id   7d58c1ba7618705ba7061d564dadd7b5
#
_cell.length_a   1.000
_cell.length_b   1.000
_cell.length_c   1.000
_cell.angle_alpha   90.00
_cell.angle_beta   90.00
_cell.angle_gamma   90.00
#
_symmetry.space_group_name_H-M   'P 1'
#
loop_
_entity.id
_entity.type
_entity.pdbx_description
1 polymer ?
#
loop_
_entity_poly.entity_id
_entity_poly.type
_entity_poly.pdbx_seq_one_letter_code
_entity_poly.pdbx_strand_id
1 'polypeptide(L)'
;FHVLLYRFLDRTGKGLRTAPRDALIAESAPKEALGRAYGLHRSLDTLGATLGPFLAFLLLPLLGFRGVFWLSALPALLAFLLLFAVRETPRPPSPLPPLALGHLSPGYRRFLLVSGLFALALSSNAFLLLRLKELGLSQAGVALAYALYNLLYALLAYPLGGLADRVGLGRMVATGFGLYALVYLGFAWARTAFWALGFLFLYALYSAAFEGANRAYLATLVPEEAKAGAIGLYHTVVGVLLL
;
A
#
# COMPACT_ATOMS: atom_id res chain seq x y z
N PHE A 1 27.07 8.97 3.95
CA PHE A 1 27.05 7.62 4.51
C PHE A 1 25.82 7.41 5.42
N HIS A 2 25.58 8.23 6.43
CA HIS A 2 24.48 8.09 7.41
C HIS A 2 23.09 8.02 6.75
N VAL A 3 22.82 8.83 5.72
CA VAL A 3 21.54 8.82 5.01
C VAL A 3 21.32 7.50 4.26
N LEU A 4 22.35 6.95 3.64
CA LEU A 4 22.26 5.65 2.95
C LEU A 4 22.07 4.51 3.94
N LEU A 5 22.77 4.51 5.05
CA LEU A 5 22.61 3.52 6.12
C LEU A 5 21.20 3.57 6.70
N TYR A 6 20.69 4.77 7.00
CA TYR A 6 19.31 4.96 7.46
C TYR A 6 18.30 4.40 6.46
N ARG A 7 18.44 4.74 5.17
CA ARG A 7 17.54 4.22 4.13
C ARG A 7 17.59 2.71 4.00
N PHE A 8 18.79 2.12 4.07
CA PHE A 8 18.96 0.67 4.02
C PHE A 8 18.27 -0.01 5.20
N LEU A 9 18.46 0.48 6.43
CA LEU A 9 17.82 -0.06 7.63
C LEU A 9 16.30 0.09 7.58
N ASP A 10 15.78 1.26 7.14
CA ASP A 10 14.33 1.50 6.97
C ASP A 10 13.72 0.52 5.95
N ARG A 11 14.37 0.33 4.80
CA ARG A 11 13.88 -0.58 3.75
C ARG A 11 13.92 -2.03 4.20
N THR A 12 15.00 -2.45 4.85
CA THR A 12 15.13 -3.80 5.41
C THR A 12 14.06 -4.04 6.48
N GLY A 13 13.88 -3.12 7.42
CA GLY A 13 12.83 -3.22 8.43
C GLY A 13 11.41 -3.28 7.84
N LYS A 14 11.13 -2.49 6.81
CA LYS A 14 9.85 -2.56 6.08
C LYS A 14 9.65 -3.92 5.40
N GLY A 15 10.68 -4.44 4.73
CA GLY A 15 10.63 -5.76 4.10
C GLY A 15 10.33 -6.88 5.09
N LEU A 16 11.07 -6.92 6.20
CA LEU A 16 10.88 -7.91 7.26
C LEU A 16 9.48 -7.85 7.91
N ARG A 17 8.93 -6.64 8.08
CA ARG A 17 7.63 -6.43 8.74
C ARG A 17 6.43 -6.71 7.82
N THR A 18 6.54 -6.46 6.52
CA THR A 18 5.37 -6.41 5.63
C THR A 18 4.71 -7.78 5.47
N ALA A 19 5.48 -8.83 5.21
CA ALA A 19 4.92 -10.17 4.98
C ALA A 19 4.26 -10.78 6.24
N PRO A 20 4.89 -10.76 7.44
CA PRO A 20 4.23 -11.23 8.66
C PRO A 20 2.98 -10.43 9.01
N ARG A 21 3.02 -9.10 8.89
CA ARG A 21 1.85 -8.25 9.13
C ARG A 21 0.69 -8.59 8.21
N ASP A 22 0.95 -8.70 6.91
CA ASP A 22 -0.09 -9.00 5.92
C ASP A 22 -0.67 -10.41 6.15
N ALA A 23 0.14 -11.37 6.58
CA ALA A 23 -0.32 -12.69 7.01
C ALA A 23 -1.23 -12.61 8.25
N LEU A 24 -0.82 -11.87 9.29
CA LEU A 24 -1.63 -11.68 10.50
C LEU A 24 -2.98 -11.03 10.21
N ILE A 25 -3.05 -10.04 9.32
CA ILE A 25 -4.31 -9.43 8.89
C ILE A 25 -5.22 -10.49 8.24
N ALA A 26 -4.66 -11.30 7.33
CA ALA A 26 -5.41 -12.35 6.66
C ALA A 26 -5.93 -13.45 7.62
N GLU A 27 -5.20 -13.71 8.69
CA GLU A 27 -5.55 -14.70 9.72
C GLU A 27 -6.58 -14.17 10.73
N SER A 28 -6.54 -12.85 10.97
CA SER A 28 -7.43 -12.19 11.95
C SER A 28 -8.81 -11.85 11.41
N ALA A 29 -9.03 -11.96 10.10
CA ALA A 29 -10.29 -11.61 9.44
C ALA A 29 -10.97 -12.83 8.81
N PRO A 30 -12.31 -12.91 8.83
CA PRO A 30 -13.03 -13.93 8.07
C PRO A 30 -12.73 -13.77 6.57
N LYS A 31 -12.74 -14.90 5.84
CA LYS A 31 -12.41 -14.93 4.40
C LYS A 31 -13.30 -14.00 3.57
N GLU A 32 -14.54 -13.83 4.00
CA GLU A 32 -15.57 -12.98 3.38
C GLU A 32 -15.35 -11.48 3.61
N ALA A 33 -14.42 -11.09 4.51
CA ALA A 33 -14.16 -9.71 4.89
C ALA A 33 -12.69 -9.30 4.73
N LEU A 34 -11.90 -10.06 3.97
CA LEU A 34 -10.47 -9.77 3.75
C LEU A 34 -10.25 -8.43 3.05
N GLY A 35 -11.07 -8.10 2.05
CA GLY A 35 -11.00 -6.80 1.36
C GLY A 35 -11.22 -5.64 2.32
N ARG A 36 -12.22 -5.78 3.22
CA ARG A 36 -12.51 -4.79 4.25
C ARG A 36 -11.38 -4.67 5.28
N ALA A 37 -10.79 -5.78 5.71
CA ALA A 37 -9.69 -5.80 6.68
C ALA A 37 -8.44 -5.10 6.12
N TYR A 38 -8.03 -5.46 4.91
CA TYR A 38 -6.92 -4.79 4.25
C TYR A 38 -7.24 -3.34 3.86
N GLY A 39 -8.49 -3.04 3.48
CA GLY A 39 -8.98 -1.69 3.23
C GLY A 39 -8.89 -0.81 4.48
N LEU A 40 -9.28 -1.31 5.66
CA LEU A 40 -9.13 -0.61 6.93
C LEU A 40 -7.66 -0.33 7.24
N HIS A 41 -6.81 -1.35 7.11
CA HIS A 41 -5.38 -1.17 7.31
C HIS A 41 -4.81 -0.07 6.41
N ARG A 42 -5.17 -0.07 5.11
CA ARG A 42 -4.69 0.96 4.17
C ARG A 42 -5.27 2.33 4.46
N SER A 43 -6.53 2.42 4.86
CA SER A 43 -7.14 3.67 5.29
C SER A 43 -6.36 4.30 6.44
N LEU A 44 -6.09 3.55 7.50
CA LEU A 44 -5.34 4.02 8.67
C LEU A 44 -3.88 4.37 8.34
N ASP A 45 -3.21 3.56 7.52
CA ASP A 45 -1.82 3.79 7.07
C ASP A 45 -1.72 5.12 6.28
N THR A 46 -2.66 5.33 5.34
CA THR A 46 -2.70 6.54 4.51
C THR A 46 -3.14 7.77 5.30
N LEU A 47 -4.06 7.63 6.26
CA LEU A 47 -4.40 8.71 7.19
C LEU A 47 -3.18 9.14 8.00
N GLY A 48 -2.41 8.19 8.54
CA GLY A 48 -1.17 8.49 9.24
C GLY A 48 -0.16 9.21 8.36
N ALA A 49 0.00 8.77 7.10
CA ALA A 49 0.88 9.41 6.12
C ALA A 49 0.43 10.82 5.72
N THR A 50 -0.86 11.14 5.86
CA THR A 50 -1.40 12.48 5.61
C THR A 50 -1.31 13.38 6.84
N LEU A 51 -1.71 12.86 8.00
CA LEU A 51 -1.73 13.62 9.24
C LEU A 51 -0.34 13.91 9.79
N GLY A 52 0.62 12.98 9.61
CA GLY A 52 1.98 13.15 10.10
C GLY A 52 2.66 14.43 9.60
N PRO A 53 2.81 14.62 8.27
CA PRO A 53 3.37 15.85 7.71
C PRO A 53 2.56 17.10 8.05
N PHE A 54 1.23 17.00 8.11
CA PHE A 54 0.36 18.12 8.49
C PHE A 54 0.61 18.57 9.94
N LEU A 55 0.67 17.63 10.88
CA LEU A 55 1.00 17.93 12.28
C LEU A 55 2.43 18.46 12.41
N ALA A 56 3.39 17.89 11.68
CA ALA A 56 4.76 18.39 11.66
C ALA A 56 4.82 19.83 11.17
N PHE A 57 4.07 20.18 10.10
CA PHE A 57 3.99 21.56 9.60
C PHE A 57 3.46 22.54 10.65
N LEU A 58 2.41 22.16 11.38
CA LEU A 58 1.81 23.00 12.44
C LEU A 58 2.72 23.16 13.66
N LEU A 59 3.45 22.10 14.02
CA LEU A 59 4.24 22.05 15.26
C LEU A 59 5.67 22.56 15.07
N LEU A 60 6.19 22.54 13.84
CA LEU A 60 7.56 22.94 13.57
C LEU A 60 7.90 24.37 14.01
N PRO A 61 7.03 25.41 13.79
CA PRO A 61 7.28 26.75 14.27
C PRO A 61 7.33 26.87 15.81
N LEU A 62 6.62 25.98 16.51
CA LEU A 62 6.52 26.02 17.99
C LEU A 62 7.63 25.20 18.67
N LEU A 63 7.98 24.05 18.14
CA LEU A 63 8.83 23.06 18.78
C LEU A 63 10.22 22.91 18.10
N GLY A 64 10.40 23.46 16.91
CA GLY A 64 11.56 23.22 16.08
C GLY A 64 11.69 21.74 15.66
N PHE A 65 12.69 21.43 14.84
CA PHE A 65 12.91 20.05 14.36
C PHE A 65 13.13 19.04 15.49
N ARG A 66 13.91 19.40 16.50
CA ARG A 66 14.19 18.48 17.64
C ARG A 66 12.93 18.14 18.42
N GLY A 67 12.07 19.14 18.69
CA GLY A 67 10.81 18.94 19.40
C GLY A 67 9.83 18.06 18.60
N VAL A 68 9.71 18.28 17.29
CA VAL A 68 8.87 17.45 16.41
C VAL A 68 9.38 16.01 16.38
N PHE A 69 10.69 15.76 16.31
CA PHE A 69 11.24 14.41 16.38
C PHE A 69 10.97 13.72 17.72
N TRP A 70 11.14 14.42 18.85
CA TRP A 70 10.80 13.86 20.17
C TRP A 70 9.31 13.53 20.29
N LEU A 71 8.44 14.41 19.78
CA LEU A 71 7.00 14.18 19.80
C LEU A 71 6.61 12.99 18.91
N SER A 72 7.25 12.82 17.75
CA SER A 72 6.99 11.69 16.85
C SER A 72 7.45 10.34 17.42
N ALA A 73 8.37 10.35 18.39
CA ALA A 73 8.80 9.14 19.09
C ALA A 73 7.69 8.56 19.99
N LEU A 74 6.77 9.39 20.49
CA LEU A 74 5.67 8.93 21.38
C LEU A 74 4.72 7.95 20.67
N PRO A 75 4.11 8.27 19.51
CA PRO A 75 3.25 7.31 18.80
C PRO A 75 4.03 6.10 18.31
N ALA A 76 5.31 6.25 17.96
CA ALA A 76 6.15 5.12 17.57
C ALA A 76 6.39 4.15 18.75
N LEU A 77 6.69 4.69 19.92
CA LEU A 77 6.83 3.90 21.17
C LEU A 77 5.51 3.23 21.54
N LEU A 78 4.40 3.95 21.47
CA LEU A 78 3.07 3.40 21.73
C LEU A 78 2.75 2.25 20.78
N ALA A 79 3.01 2.42 19.48
CA ALA A 79 2.82 1.36 18.49
C ALA A 79 3.70 0.13 18.79
N PHE A 80 4.95 0.34 19.20
CA PHE A 80 5.85 -0.73 19.62
C PHE A 80 5.32 -1.46 20.86
N LEU A 81 4.86 -0.75 21.88
CA LEU A 81 4.30 -1.35 23.10
C LEU A 81 3.00 -2.12 22.82
N LEU A 82 2.16 -1.63 21.90
CA LEU A 82 0.93 -2.31 21.51
C LEU A 82 1.18 -3.66 20.81
N LEU A 83 2.37 -3.86 20.20
CA LEU A 83 2.72 -5.18 19.63
C LEU A 83 2.73 -6.29 20.68
N PHE A 84 3.12 -6.00 21.92
CA PHE A 84 3.08 -7.00 23.00
C PHE A 84 1.66 -7.38 23.44
N ALA A 85 0.66 -6.58 23.08
CA ALA A 85 -0.76 -6.89 23.32
C ALA A 85 -1.38 -7.74 22.20
N VAL A 86 -0.69 -7.90 21.06
CA VAL A 86 -1.17 -8.75 19.96
C VAL A 86 -1.07 -10.21 20.39
N ARG A 87 -2.21 -10.89 20.39
CA ARG A 87 -2.28 -12.32 20.67
C ARG A 87 -2.10 -13.10 19.38
N GLU A 88 -1.01 -13.83 19.27
CA GLU A 88 -0.82 -14.79 18.20
C GLU A 88 -1.54 -16.10 18.55
N THR A 89 -2.25 -16.68 17.58
CA THR A 89 -2.80 -18.03 17.74
C THR A 89 -1.64 -19.02 17.68
N PRO A 90 -1.34 -19.77 18.77
CA PRO A 90 -0.27 -20.73 18.74
C PRO A 90 -0.49 -21.76 17.63
N ARG A 91 0.45 -21.87 16.72
CA ARG A 91 0.43 -22.90 15.68
C ARG A 91 1.39 -24.01 16.07
N PRO A 92 0.99 -25.28 15.90
CA PRO A 92 1.95 -26.35 15.99
C PRO A 92 3.05 -26.11 14.94
N PRO A 93 4.33 -26.38 15.27
CA PRO A 93 5.41 -26.29 14.33
C PRO A 93 5.12 -27.24 13.16
N SER A 94 4.72 -26.65 12.03
CA SER A 94 4.57 -27.36 10.77
C SER A 94 5.86 -27.22 9.99
N PRO A 95 6.40 -28.31 9.40
CA PRO A 95 7.50 -28.20 8.47
C PRO A 95 7.06 -27.18 7.39
N LEU A 96 7.79 -26.08 7.28
CA LEU A 96 7.52 -25.09 6.22
C LEU A 96 7.57 -25.84 4.88
N PRO A 97 6.47 -25.89 4.13
CA PRO A 97 6.52 -26.51 2.82
C PRO A 97 7.61 -25.79 2.01
N PRO A 98 8.47 -26.51 1.29
CA PRO A 98 9.50 -25.89 0.50
C PRO A 98 8.82 -24.86 -0.42
N LEU A 99 9.31 -23.63 -0.42
CA LEU A 99 8.85 -22.52 -1.30
C LEU A 99 9.19 -22.80 -2.78
N ALA A 100 9.14 -24.07 -3.19
CA ALA A 100 9.30 -24.45 -4.58
C ALA A 100 8.06 -23.98 -5.34
N LEU A 101 8.25 -23.17 -6.36
CA LEU A 101 7.19 -22.65 -7.24
C LEU A 101 6.25 -23.74 -7.75
N GLY A 102 6.74 -24.99 -7.85
CA GLY A 102 5.96 -26.15 -8.24
C GLY A 102 4.83 -26.55 -7.27
N HIS A 103 4.95 -26.21 -6.00
CA HIS A 103 3.94 -26.52 -4.97
C HIS A 103 2.87 -25.42 -4.81
N LEU A 104 3.06 -24.28 -5.48
CA LEU A 104 2.10 -23.18 -5.45
C LEU A 104 0.97 -23.41 -6.45
N SER A 105 -0.25 -23.03 -6.08
CA SER A 105 -1.42 -23.22 -6.94
C SER A 105 -1.24 -22.55 -8.30
N PRO A 106 -1.82 -23.09 -9.38
CA PRO A 106 -1.78 -22.44 -10.71
C PRO A 106 -2.33 -21.02 -10.66
N GLY A 107 -3.35 -20.75 -9.83
CA GLY A 107 -3.93 -19.43 -9.60
C GLY A 107 -2.91 -18.44 -9.04
N TYR A 108 -2.17 -18.85 -8.01
CA TYR A 108 -1.12 -18.03 -7.41
C TYR A 108 0.00 -17.72 -8.43
N ARG A 109 0.48 -18.73 -9.19
CA ARG A 109 1.53 -18.53 -10.20
C ARG A 109 1.12 -17.55 -11.29
N ARG A 110 -0.13 -17.65 -11.79
CA ARG A 110 -0.68 -16.70 -12.77
C ARG A 110 -0.77 -15.29 -12.16
N PHE A 111 -1.24 -15.19 -10.94
CA PHE A 111 -1.34 -13.91 -10.24
C PHE A 111 0.04 -13.27 -10.00
N LEU A 112 1.04 -14.05 -9.60
CA LEU A 112 2.41 -13.60 -9.44
C LEU A 112 3.01 -13.09 -10.75
N LEU A 113 2.79 -13.79 -11.85
CA LEU A 113 3.24 -13.38 -13.19
C LEU A 113 2.58 -12.05 -13.61
N VAL A 114 1.24 -11.96 -13.51
CA VAL A 114 0.50 -10.74 -13.88
C VAL A 114 0.92 -9.56 -13.01
N SER A 115 1.07 -9.76 -11.71
CA SER A 115 1.53 -8.72 -10.78
C SER A 115 2.97 -8.30 -11.04
N GLY A 116 3.84 -9.25 -11.42
CA GLY A 116 5.22 -8.96 -11.83
C GLY A 116 5.27 -8.11 -13.11
N LEU A 117 4.49 -8.48 -14.13
CA LEU A 117 4.38 -7.68 -15.35
C LEU A 117 3.81 -6.28 -15.05
N PHE A 118 2.81 -6.20 -14.18
CA PHE A 118 2.26 -4.92 -13.77
C PHE A 118 3.27 -4.08 -12.98
N ALA A 119 4.12 -4.70 -12.16
CA ALA A 119 5.18 -4.01 -11.42
C ALA A 119 6.15 -3.27 -12.35
N LEU A 120 6.47 -3.83 -13.53
CA LEU A 120 7.29 -3.15 -14.54
C LEU A 120 6.62 -1.89 -15.13
N ALA A 121 5.30 -1.82 -15.09
CA ALA A 121 4.54 -0.64 -15.54
C ALA A 121 4.30 0.37 -14.41
N LEU A 122 4.51 -0.02 -13.15
CA LEU A 122 4.33 0.88 -12.02
C LEU A 122 5.41 1.96 -12.02
N SER A 123 4.99 3.19 -11.85
CA SER A 123 5.90 4.32 -11.67
C SER A 123 5.67 5.02 -10.33
N SER A 124 6.63 5.85 -9.93
CA SER A 124 6.49 6.66 -8.73
C SER A 124 5.39 7.71 -8.90
N ASN A 125 4.57 7.92 -7.87
CA ASN A 125 3.59 9.02 -7.82
C ASN A 125 4.23 10.40 -8.09
N ALA A 126 5.55 10.52 -7.88
CA ALA A 126 6.29 11.72 -8.17
C ALA A 126 6.17 12.17 -9.65
N PHE A 127 6.07 11.22 -10.59
CA PHE A 127 5.90 11.56 -12.02
C PHE A 127 4.56 12.23 -12.29
N LEU A 128 3.48 11.76 -11.63
CA LEU A 128 2.16 12.39 -11.76
C LEU A 128 2.17 13.81 -11.20
N LEU A 129 2.85 14.01 -10.06
CA LEU A 129 3.00 15.33 -9.43
C LEU A 129 3.89 16.28 -10.26
N LEU A 130 4.98 15.76 -10.84
CA LEU A 130 5.83 16.51 -11.76
C LEU A 130 5.03 16.96 -13.00
N ARG A 131 4.20 16.09 -13.54
CA ARG A 131 3.35 16.42 -14.69
C ARG A 131 2.35 17.53 -14.36
N LEU A 132 1.75 17.53 -13.16
CA LEU A 132 0.90 18.64 -12.70
C LEU A 132 1.68 19.97 -12.65
N LYS A 133 2.92 19.93 -12.18
CA LYS A 133 3.80 21.10 -12.14
C LYS A 133 4.13 21.60 -13.56
N GLU A 134 4.46 20.70 -14.49
CA GLU A 134 4.69 21.03 -15.89
C GLU A 134 3.46 21.69 -16.57
N LEU A 135 2.26 21.27 -16.19
CA LEU A 135 1.01 21.82 -16.69
C LEU A 135 0.61 23.14 -15.99
N GLY A 136 1.53 23.75 -15.23
CA GLY A 136 1.39 25.09 -14.67
C GLY A 136 0.83 25.16 -13.25
N LEU A 137 0.68 24.01 -12.56
CA LEU A 137 0.27 24.04 -11.16
C LEU A 137 1.41 24.56 -10.28
N SER A 138 1.11 25.50 -9.38
CA SER A 138 2.11 26.02 -8.43
C SER A 138 2.59 24.91 -7.48
N GLN A 139 3.76 25.08 -6.86
CA GLN A 139 4.28 24.13 -5.90
C GLN A 139 3.32 23.88 -4.73
N ALA A 140 2.66 24.93 -4.22
CA ALA A 140 1.63 24.82 -3.19
C ALA A 140 0.41 24.04 -3.71
N GLY A 141 0.00 24.30 -4.96
CA GLY A 141 -1.09 23.56 -5.62
C GLY A 141 -0.79 22.08 -5.79
N VAL A 142 0.43 21.71 -6.16
CA VAL A 142 0.87 20.30 -6.24
C VAL A 142 0.84 19.63 -4.85
N ALA A 143 1.32 20.32 -3.81
CA ALA A 143 1.29 19.81 -2.44
C ALA A 143 -0.17 19.59 -1.95
N LEU A 144 -1.06 20.56 -2.23
CA LEU A 144 -2.48 20.43 -1.90
C LEU A 144 -3.14 19.29 -2.68
N ALA A 145 -2.88 19.17 -3.98
CA ALA A 145 -3.41 18.07 -4.80
C ALA A 145 -2.99 16.70 -4.27
N TYR A 146 -1.73 16.56 -3.84
CA TYR A 146 -1.23 15.33 -3.24
C TYR A 146 -1.87 15.04 -1.87
N ALA A 147 -2.07 16.07 -1.04
CA ALA A 147 -2.78 15.91 0.23
C ALA A 147 -4.23 15.47 0.02
N LEU A 148 -4.95 16.07 -0.93
CA LEU A 148 -6.32 15.69 -1.29
C LEU A 148 -6.39 14.27 -1.88
N TYR A 149 -5.42 13.89 -2.73
CA TYR A 149 -5.27 12.52 -3.22
C TYR A 149 -5.17 11.52 -2.05
N ASN A 150 -4.26 11.75 -1.09
CA ASN A 150 -4.08 10.86 0.04
C ASN A 150 -5.33 10.81 0.95
N LEU A 151 -5.97 11.96 1.19
CA LEU A 151 -7.20 12.02 1.98
C LEU A 151 -8.32 11.21 1.32
N LEU A 152 -8.54 11.40 0.01
CA LEU A 152 -9.54 10.67 -0.74
C LEU A 152 -9.25 9.17 -0.75
N TYR A 153 -7.98 8.80 -0.97
CA TYR A 153 -7.53 7.40 -0.86
C TYR A 153 -7.85 6.81 0.52
N ALA A 154 -7.48 7.50 1.59
CA ALA A 154 -7.72 7.03 2.96
C ALA A 154 -9.22 6.82 3.24
N LEU A 155 -10.07 7.78 2.85
CA LEU A 155 -11.52 7.70 3.06
C LEU A 155 -12.17 6.58 2.25
N LEU A 156 -11.68 6.31 1.04
CA LEU A 156 -12.28 5.32 0.13
C LEU A 156 -11.73 3.91 0.32
N ALA A 157 -10.54 3.71 0.92
CA ALA A 157 -9.92 2.39 1.03
C ALA A 157 -10.78 1.38 1.80
N TYR A 158 -11.39 1.78 2.91
CA TYR A 158 -12.28 0.90 3.69
C TYR A 158 -13.57 0.53 2.96
N PRO A 159 -14.38 1.49 2.44
CA PRO A 159 -15.62 1.15 1.73
C PRO A 159 -15.37 0.38 0.44
N LEU A 160 -14.31 0.68 -0.32
CA LEU A 160 -13.98 -0.06 -1.53
C LEU A 160 -13.41 -1.45 -1.22
N GLY A 161 -12.73 -1.63 -0.09
CA GLY A 161 -12.40 -2.95 0.44
C GLY A 161 -13.65 -3.80 0.70
N GLY A 162 -14.69 -3.22 1.32
CA GLY A 162 -15.98 -3.88 1.51
C GLY A 162 -16.75 -4.14 0.20
N LEU A 163 -16.59 -3.28 -0.79
CA LEU A 163 -17.14 -3.52 -2.13
C LEU A 163 -16.39 -4.68 -2.81
N ALA A 164 -15.07 -4.77 -2.66
CA ALA A 164 -14.27 -5.85 -3.20
C ALA A 164 -14.70 -7.22 -2.67
N ASP A 165 -15.06 -7.31 -1.38
CA ASP A 165 -15.60 -8.54 -0.77
C ASP A 165 -16.92 -8.97 -1.42
N ARG A 166 -17.76 -8.01 -1.84
CA ARG A 166 -19.09 -8.28 -2.46
C ARG A 166 -19.00 -8.62 -3.94
N VAL A 167 -18.21 -7.86 -4.70
CA VAL A 167 -18.12 -8.05 -6.17
C VAL A 167 -17.12 -9.12 -6.57
N GLY A 168 -16.23 -9.51 -5.63
CA GLY A 168 -15.15 -10.47 -5.81
C GLY A 168 -13.79 -9.82 -5.96
N LEU A 169 -12.85 -10.27 -5.13
CA LEU A 169 -11.49 -9.71 -5.03
C LEU A 169 -10.75 -9.72 -6.37
N GLY A 170 -10.83 -10.82 -7.13
CA GLY A 170 -10.18 -10.92 -8.44
C GLY A 170 -10.72 -9.93 -9.46
N ARG A 171 -12.04 -9.67 -9.45
CA ARG A 171 -12.67 -8.66 -10.33
C ARG A 171 -12.21 -7.26 -9.94
N MET A 172 -12.14 -6.96 -8.64
CA MET A 172 -11.66 -5.67 -8.16
C MET A 172 -10.20 -5.43 -8.55
N VAL A 173 -9.34 -6.43 -8.46
CA VAL A 173 -7.94 -6.35 -8.91
C VAL A 173 -7.86 -6.09 -10.42
N ALA A 174 -8.64 -6.80 -11.24
CA ALA A 174 -8.68 -6.58 -12.69
C ALA A 174 -9.17 -5.16 -13.04
N THR A 175 -10.22 -4.67 -12.34
CA THR A 175 -10.68 -3.28 -12.48
C THR A 175 -9.57 -2.30 -12.10
N GLY A 176 -8.79 -2.59 -11.06
CA GLY A 176 -7.65 -1.78 -10.65
C GLY A 176 -6.60 -1.64 -11.75
N PHE A 177 -6.22 -2.74 -12.42
CA PHE A 177 -5.30 -2.67 -13.57
C PHE A 177 -5.84 -1.78 -14.69
N GLY A 178 -7.13 -1.90 -15.02
CA GLY A 178 -7.78 -1.06 -16.03
C GLY A 178 -7.81 0.43 -15.64
N LEU A 179 -8.13 0.74 -14.37
CA LEU A 179 -8.12 2.11 -13.86
C LEU A 179 -6.71 2.71 -13.88
N TYR A 180 -5.69 1.95 -13.53
CA TYR A 180 -4.31 2.40 -13.62
C TYR A 180 -3.94 2.80 -15.06
N ALA A 181 -4.21 1.91 -16.01
CA ALA A 181 -3.95 2.20 -17.43
C ALA A 181 -4.71 3.46 -17.90
N LEU A 182 -5.99 3.60 -17.53
CA LEU A 182 -6.80 4.78 -17.87
C LEU A 182 -6.21 6.06 -17.29
N VAL A 183 -5.75 6.04 -16.03
CA VAL A 183 -5.11 7.19 -15.39
C VAL A 183 -3.86 7.61 -16.15
N TYR A 184 -2.97 6.66 -16.48
CA TYR A 184 -1.72 6.98 -17.17
C TYR A 184 -1.94 7.46 -18.60
N LEU A 185 -2.89 6.87 -19.34
CA LEU A 185 -3.33 7.38 -20.63
C LEU A 185 -3.91 8.79 -20.51
N GLY A 186 -4.71 9.03 -19.47
CA GLY A 186 -5.28 10.34 -19.18
C GLY A 186 -4.20 11.40 -18.91
N PHE A 187 -3.18 11.07 -18.10
CA PHE A 187 -2.04 11.96 -17.87
C PHE A 187 -1.21 12.21 -19.12
N ALA A 188 -1.05 11.21 -20.00
CA ALA A 188 -0.36 11.39 -21.27
C ALA A 188 -1.09 12.38 -22.20
N TRP A 189 -2.43 12.38 -22.19
CA TRP A 189 -3.25 13.26 -23.02
C TRP A 189 -3.62 14.60 -22.36
N ALA A 190 -3.49 14.72 -21.04
CA ALA A 190 -3.83 15.93 -20.31
C ALA A 190 -2.97 17.12 -20.80
N ARG A 191 -3.64 18.14 -21.32
CA ARG A 191 -3.02 19.38 -21.80
C ARG A 191 -3.13 20.52 -20.79
N THR A 192 -3.94 20.39 -19.76
CA THR A 192 -4.13 21.36 -18.70
C THR A 192 -4.10 20.70 -17.33
N ALA A 193 -3.72 21.48 -16.30
CA ALA A 193 -3.71 21.02 -14.91
C ALA A 193 -5.10 20.54 -14.44
N PHE A 194 -6.18 21.10 -14.97
CA PHE A 194 -7.55 20.70 -14.62
C PHE A 194 -7.82 19.23 -14.97
N TRP A 195 -7.53 18.80 -16.19
CA TRP A 195 -7.70 17.40 -16.60
C TRP A 195 -6.76 16.46 -15.82
N ALA A 196 -5.51 16.88 -15.63
CA ALA A 196 -4.54 16.07 -14.86
C ALA A 196 -4.97 15.90 -13.39
N LEU A 197 -5.57 16.91 -12.76
CA LEU A 197 -6.17 16.79 -11.43
C LEU A 197 -7.33 15.78 -11.41
N GLY A 198 -8.21 15.81 -12.42
CA GLY A 198 -9.26 14.79 -12.55
C GLY A 198 -8.71 13.37 -12.59
N PHE A 199 -7.64 13.14 -13.36
CA PHE A 199 -6.96 11.84 -13.39
C PHE A 199 -6.21 11.50 -12.09
N LEU A 200 -5.69 12.50 -11.37
CA LEU A 200 -5.10 12.27 -10.06
C LEU A 200 -6.15 11.79 -9.04
N PHE A 201 -7.36 12.33 -9.05
CA PHE A 201 -8.45 11.84 -8.20
C PHE A 201 -8.93 10.45 -8.62
N LEU A 202 -8.95 10.16 -9.91
CA LEU A 202 -9.19 8.80 -10.40
C LEU A 202 -8.08 7.83 -9.95
N TYR A 203 -6.84 8.31 -9.85
CA TYR A 203 -5.74 7.53 -9.29
C TYR A 203 -5.93 7.25 -7.79
N ALA A 204 -6.53 8.16 -7.02
CA ALA A 204 -6.90 7.89 -5.64
C ALA A 204 -7.95 6.77 -5.54
N LEU A 205 -8.94 6.77 -6.43
CA LEU A 205 -9.94 5.71 -6.53
C LEU A 205 -9.31 4.37 -6.90
N TYR A 206 -8.37 4.35 -7.87
CA TYR A 206 -7.56 3.18 -8.19
C TYR A 206 -6.82 2.66 -6.96
N SER A 207 -6.06 3.50 -6.27
CA SER A 207 -5.25 3.11 -5.11
C SER A 207 -6.12 2.52 -4.00
N ALA A 208 -7.26 3.15 -3.73
CA ALA A 208 -8.21 2.71 -2.70
C ALA A 208 -8.88 1.36 -3.05
N ALA A 209 -9.23 1.14 -4.30
CA ALA A 209 -9.86 -0.08 -4.76
C ALA A 209 -8.87 -1.24 -4.88
N PHE A 210 -7.66 -0.95 -5.39
CA PHE A 210 -6.70 -1.97 -5.79
C PHE A 210 -5.85 -2.49 -4.63
N GLU A 211 -5.24 -1.60 -3.82
CA GLU A 211 -4.18 -2.02 -2.90
C GLU A 211 -4.66 -2.98 -1.81
N GLY A 212 -5.84 -2.74 -1.23
CA GLY A 212 -6.46 -3.64 -0.26
C GLY A 212 -6.91 -4.96 -0.90
N ALA A 213 -7.64 -4.86 -2.02
CA ALA A 213 -8.15 -6.02 -2.75
C ALA A 213 -7.04 -6.93 -3.29
N ASN A 214 -5.93 -6.35 -3.75
CA ASN A 214 -4.78 -7.08 -4.27
C ASN A 214 -4.15 -7.98 -3.19
N ARG A 215 -3.97 -7.48 -1.97
CA ARG A 215 -3.47 -8.25 -0.83
C ARG A 215 -4.49 -9.29 -0.34
N ALA A 216 -5.75 -8.90 -0.27
CA ALA A 216 -6.83 -9.82 0.08
C ALA A 216 -6.92 -10.97 -0.92
N TYR A 217 -6.85 -10.69 -2.21
CA TYR A 217 -6.87 -11.70 -3.26
C TYR A 217 -5.65 -12.63 -3.18
N LEU A 218 -4.45 -12.08 -3.01
CA LEU A 218 -3.23 -12.86 -2.77
C LEU A 218 -3.43 -13.86 -1.62
N ALA A 219 -3.99 -13.41 -0.49
CA ALA A 219 -4.22 -14.25 0.68
C ALA A 219 -5.22 -15.39 0.43
N THR A 220 -6.14 -15.25 -0.54
CA THR A 220 -7.09 -16.33 -0.91
C THR A 220 -6.50 -17.37 -1.83
N LEU A 221 -5.38 -17.10 -2.49
CA LEU A 221 -4.77 -17.99 -3.49
C LEU A 221 -3.84 -19.04 -2.88
N VAL A 222 -3.56 -18.94 -1.57
CA VAL A 222 -2.60 -19.78 -0.87
C VAL A 222 -3.22 -20.43 0.37
N PRO A 223 -2.82 -21.67 0.71
CA PRO A 223 -3.26 -22.32 1.93
C PRO A 223 -2.67 -21.63 3.17
N GLU A 224 -3.31 -21.82 4.32
CA GLU A 224 -2.96 -21.15 5.58
C GLU A 224 -1.49 -21.37 5.97
N GLU A 225 -0.99 -22.61 5.78
CA GLU A 225 0.36 -23.03 6.17
C GLU A 225 1.46 -22.35 5.34
N ALA A 226 1.15 -21.97 4.10
CA ALA A 226 2.10 -21.35 3.16
C ALA A 226 1.94 -19.82 3.05
N LYS A 227 0.97 -19.22 3.75
CA LYS A 227 0.55 -17.84 3.58
C LYS A 227 1.70 -16.84 3.73
N ALA A 228 2.42 -16.89 4.84
CA ALA A 228 3.52 -15.96 5.12
C ALA A 228 4.63 -16.06 4.07
N GLY A 229 5.02 -17.29 3.69
CA GLY A 229 6.04 -17.52 2.68
C GLY A 229 5.62 -17.06 1.28
N ALA A 230 4.38 -17.33 0.86
CA ALA A 230 3.86 -16.93 -0.43
C ALA A 230 3.69 -15.38 -0.52
N ILE A 231 3.21 -14.74 0.55
CA ILE A 231 3.15 -13.28 0.62
C ILE A 231 4.57 -12.67 0.56
N GLY A 232 5.53 -13.28 1.26
CA GLY A 232 6.94 -12.87 1.20
C GLY A 232 7.52 -13.00 -0.20
N LEU A 233 7.29 -14.13 -0.90
CA LEU A 233 7.72 -14.32 -2.29
C LEU A 233 7.09 -13.28 -3.24
N TYR A 234 5.80 -13.02 -3.09
CA TYR A 234 5.12 -11.97 -3.87
C TYR A 234 5.79 -10.60 -3.69
N HIS A 235 6.02 -10.18 -2.44
CA HIS A 235 6.69 -8.90 -2.16
C HIS A 235 8.12 -8.86 -2.67
N THR A 236 8.84 -9.98 -2.64
CA THR A 236 10.20 -10.07 -3.19
C THR A 236 10.18 -9.89 -4.71
N VAL A 237 9.34 -10.65 -5.43
CA VAL A 237 9.26 -10.58 -6.89
C VAL A 237 8.84 -9.18 -7.34
N VAL A 238 7.75 -8.65 -6.78
CA VAL A 238 7.26 -7.31 -7.13
C VAL A 238 8.27 -6.24 -6.75
N GLY A 239 8.92 -6.36 -5.58
CA GLY A 239 9.92 -5.40 -5.12
C GLY A 239 11.18 -5.37 -5.99
N VAL A 240 11.67 -6.53 -6.46
CA VAL A 240 12.82 -6.61 -7.37
C VAL A 240 12.48 -6.01 -8.74
N LEU A 241 11.25 -6.22 -9.24
CA LEU A 241 10.83 -5.68 -10.54
C LEU A 241 10.50 -4.18 -10.51
N LEU A 242 10.38 -3.59 -9.32
CA LEU A 242 10.20 -2.14 -9.12
C LEU A 242 11.52 -1.37 -9.02
N LEU A 243 12.68 -2.05 -8.96
CA LEU A 243 14.01 -1.44 -8.92
C LEU A 243 14.44 -0.97 -10.31
#